data_70e19b2d16f9da3089075e3ef5e9d02a
#
_entry.id   70e19b2d16f9da3089075e3ef5e9d02a
#
_cell.length_a   1.000
_cell.length_b   1.000
_cell.length_c   1.000
_cell.angle_alpha   90.00
_cell.angle_beta   90.00
_cell.angle_gamma   90.00
#
_symmetry.space_group_name_H-M   'P 1'
#
loop_
_entity.id
_entity.type
_entity.pdbx_description
1 polymer ?
#
loop_
_entity_poly.entity_id
_entity_poly.type
_entity_poly.pdbx_seq_one_letter_code
_entity_poly.pdbx_strand_id
1 'polypeptide(L)'
;MKHVRALLLGGSTIADQVDASGKRRRTDLAEYIRSMHEFDGNIEISIVAREDIAAGYGMQIPDILETVREVRKAIDEDQADGVVIVMGTDCMEEAAFAFETLLQTDVPVVVTGAMRVATARGA
;
A
#
# COMPACT_ATOMS: atom_id res chain seq x y z
N MET A 1 11.06 14.43 13.38
CA MET A 1 10.09 14.13 12.33
C MET A 1 10.04 12.62 12.13
N LYS A 2 8.87 12.04 12.08
CA LYS A 2 8.72 10.60 11.88
C LYS A 2 8.65 10.29 10.38
N HIS A 3 9.33 9.23 9.97
CA HIS A 3 9.33 8.76 8.59
C HIS A 3 8.42 7.54 8.42
N VAL A 4 7.41 7.66 7.57
CA VAL A 4 6.49 6.57 7.23
C VAL A 4 6.66 6.18 5.76
N ARG A 5 6.88 4.90 5.50
CA ARG A 5 6.88 4.34 4.15
C ARG A 5 5.49 3.89 3.76
N ALA A 6 4.95 4.43 2.68
CA ALA A 6 3.76 3.89 2.02
C ALA A 6 4.19 2.98 0.86
N LEU A 7 3.91 1.70 0.98
CA LEU A 7 4.17 0.68 -0.04
C LEU A 7 2.88 0.36 -0.78
N LEU A 8 2.81 0.74 -2.04
CA LEU A 8 1.62 0.56 -2.87
C LEU A 8 1.80 -0.67 -3.76
N LEU A 9 1.03 -1.71 -3.49
CA LEU A 9 1.06 -2.95 -4.26
C LEU A 9 0.08 -2.91 -5.43
N GLY A 10 0.25 -3.80 -6.40
CA GLY A 10 -0.65 -3.94 -7.53
C GLY A 10 -2.03 -4.48 -7.12
N GLY A 11 -3.04 -4.27 -7.97
CA GLY A 11 -4.39 -4.81 -7.77
C GLY A 11 -5.26 -4.07 -6.75
N SER A 12 -4.81 -2.94 -6.21
CA SER A 12 -5.62 -2.14 -5.30
C SER A 12 -6.76 -1.43 -6.03
N THR A 13 -7.99 -1.57 -5.51
CA THR A 13 -9.18 -0.90 -6.05
C THR A 13 -9.08 0.63 -6.02
N ILE A 14 -8.33 1.19 -5.08
CA ILE A 14 -8.14 2.64 -4.96
C ILE A 14 -7.44 3.24 -6.20
N ALA A 15 -6.66 2.44 -6.90
CA ALA A 15 -5.97 2.88 -8.12
C ALA A 15 -6.88 2.89 -9.36
N ASP A 16 -8.07 2.31 -9.29
CA ASP A 16 -9.00 2.25 -10.40
C ASP A 16 -9.90 3.49 -10.42
N GLN A 17 -10.07 4.08 -11.58
CA GLN A 17 -11.07 5.12 -11.85
C GLN A 17 -12.00 4.63 -12.95
N VAL A 18 -13.26 4.99 -12.85
CA VAL A 18 -14.23 4.80 -13.91
C VAL A 18 -14.62 6.16 -14.45
N ASP A 19 -14.33 6.42 -15.72
CA ASP A 19 -14.73 7.67 -16.37
C ASP A 19 -16.25 7.67 -16.71
N ALA A 20 -16.76 8.81 -17.16
CA ALA A 20 -18.16 8.99 -17.50
C ALA A 20 -18.67 8.04 -18.59
N SER A 21 -17.78 7.42 -19.37
CA SER A 21 -18.08 6.41 -20.39
C SER A 21 -18.10 4.99 -19.85
N GLY A 22 -17.80 4.78 -18.57
CA GLY A 22 -17.68 3.47 -17.93
C GLY A 22 -16.33 2.79 -18.18
N LYS A 23 -15.37 3.47 -18.79
CA LYS A 23 -14.04 2.92 -19.04
C LYS A 23 -13.17 3.04 -17.80
N ARG A 24 -12.57 1.92 -17.40
CA ARG A 24 -11.60 1.91 -16.31
C ARG A 24 -10.29 2.56 -16.73
N ARG A 25 -9.79 3.45 -15.90
CA ARG A 25 -8.45 4.02 -15.99
C ARG A 25 -7.75 3.80 -14.65
N ARG A 26 -6.44 3.60 -14.68
CA ARG A 26 -5.64 3.60 -13.44
C ARG A 26 -5.22 5.02 -13.10
N THR A 27 -5.43 5.36 -11.84
CA THR A 27 -4.86 6.58 -11.26
C THR A 27 -3.43 6.29 -10.81
N ASP A 28 -2.54 7.24 -10.99
CA ASP A 28 -1.28 7.23 -10.25
C ASP A 28 -1.60 7.48 -8.77
N LEU A 29 -1.66 6.38 -8.02
CA LEU A 29 -2.00 6.43 -6.60
C LEU A 29 -0.95 7.21 -5.80
N ALA A 30 0.31 7.16 -6.22
CA ALA A 30 1.37 7.92 -5.57
C ALA A 30 1.16 9.42 -5.75
N GLU A 31 0.77 9.87 -6.95
CA GLU A 31 0.42 11.25 -7.22
C GLU A 31 -0.82 11.66 -6.42
N TYR A 32 -1.84 10.81 -6.39
CA TYR A 32 -3.06 11.05 -5.61
C TYR A 32 -2.75 11.26 -4.12
N ILE A 33 -1.97 10.36 -3.51
CA ILE A 33 -1.60 10.49 -2.10
C ILE A 33 -0.78 11.76 -1.85
N ARG A 34 0.17 12.11 -2.73
CA ARG A 34 0.94 13.36 -2.61
C ARG A 34 0.07 14.61 -2.71
N SER A 35 -1.06 14.54 -3.41
CA SER A 35 -2.01 15.66 -3.53
C SER A 35 -2.88 15.87 -2.29
N MET A 36 -2.93 14.92 -1.38
CA MET A 36 -3.65 15.02 -0.12
C MET A 36 -2.85 15.89 0.85
N HIS A 37 -3.31 17.11 1.10
CA HIS A 37 -2.59 18.12 1.91
C HIS A 37 -2.80 17.99 3.43
N GLU A 38 -3.42 16.92 3.91
CA GLU A 38 -3.81 16.77 5.32
C GLU A 38 -2.80 15.96 6.16
N PHE A 39 -1.53 15.96 5.78
CA PHE A 39 -0.52 15.31 6.60
C PHE A 39 -0.03 16.24 7.72
N ASP A 40 0.04 15.70 8.94
CA ASP A 40 0.72 16.37 10.05
C ASP A 40 2.16 16.71 9.65
N GLY A 41 2.55 17.99 9.77
CA GLY A 41 3.90 18.45 9.42
C GLY A 41 5.05 17.76 10.18
N ASN A 42 4.73 16.90 11.15
CA ASN A 42 5.69 16.08 11.88
C ASN A 42 5.93 14.69 11.26
N ILE A 43 5.26 14.37 10.16
CA ILE A 43 5.37 13.09 9.47
C ILE A 43 5.85 13.32 8.04
N GLU A 44 6.95 12.68 7.70
CA GLU A 44 7.42 12.55 6.32
C GLU A 44 6.91 11.23 5.73
N ILE A 45 6.26 11.29 4.58
CA ILE A 45 5.77 10.10 3.89
C ILE A 45 6.58 9.89 2.62
N SER A 46 7.27 8.76 2.54
CA SER A 46 7.90 8.29 1.32
C SER A 46 7.03 7.20 0.67
N ILE A 47 6.82 7.30 -0.63
CA ILE A 47 5.93 6.41 -1.37
C ILE A 47 6.74 5.56 -2.34
N VAL A 48 6.57 4.24 -2.25
CA VAL A 48 7.12 3.27 -3.18
C VAL A 48 5.97 2.49 -3.81
N ALA A 49 5.84 2.59 -5.12
CA ALA A 49 4.86 1.83 -5.89
C ALA A 49 5.51 0.57 -6.47
N ARG A 50 4.97 -0.59 -6.12
CA ARG A 50 5.37 -1.91 -6.60
C ARG A 50 4.16 -2.58 -7.25
N GLU A 51 3.72 -2.02 -8.38
CA GLU A 51 2.59 -2.55 -9.13
C GLU A 51 2.87 -3.93 -9.77
N ASP A 52 4.13 -4.32 -9.84
CA ASP A 52 4.59 -5.65 -10.23
C ASP A 52 4.29 -6.73 -9.18
N ILE A 53 4.09 -6.35 -7.92
CA ILE A 53 3.66 -7.28 -6.87
C ILE A 53 2.13 -7.40 -6.94
N ALA A 54 1.63 -8.56 -7.36
CA ALA A 54 0.21 -8.83 -7.32
C ALA A 54 -0.28 -8.86 -5.86
N ALA A 55 -1.29 -8.05 -5.55
CA ALA A 55 -1.80 -7.95 -4.20
C ALA A 55 -3.32 -7.77 -4.18
N GLY A 56 -3.99 -8.86 -4.28
CA GLY A 56 -5.43 -8.98 -4.39
C GLY A 56 -5.74 -10.31 -5.04
N TYR A 57 -6.69 -10.34 -5.93
CA TYR A 57 -6.96 -11.53 -6.72
C TYR A 57 -5.71 -11.98 -7.48
N GLY A 58 -5.24 -13.18 -7.19
CA GLY A 58 -4.06 -13.77 -7.83
C GLY A 58 -2.74 -13.57 -7.08
N MET A 59 -2.74 -12.98 -5.88
CA MET A 59 -1.55 -12.92 -5.03
C MET A 59 -1.05 -14.33 -4.69
N GLN A 60 0.26 -14.52 -4.79
CA GLN A 60 0.92 -15.80 -4.51
C GLN A 60 2.04 -15.66 -3.48
N ILE A 61 2.58 -16.77 -3.01
CA ILE A 61 3.66 -16.78 -2.01
C ILE A 61 4.87 -15.91 -2.40
N PRO A 62 5.37 -15.93 -3.67
CA PRO A 62 6.46 -15.02 -4.05
C PRO A 62 6.13 -13.54 -3.88
N ASP A 63 4.88 -13.13 -4.10
CA ASP A 63 4.42 -11.75 -3.91
C ASP A 63 4.47 -11.35 -2.43
N ILE A 64 4.07 -12.25 -1.54
CA ILE A 64 4.16 -12.07 -0.08
C ILE A 64 5.63 -11.90 0.33
N LEU A 65 6.52 -12.77 -0.13
CA LEU A 65 7.94 -12.71 0.21
C LEU A 65 8.61 -11.44 -0.32
N GLU A 66 8.25 -11.00 -1.50
CA GLU A 66 8.76 -9.74 -2.06
C GLU A 66 8.27 -8.53 -1.27
N THR A 67 7.01 -8.54 -0.85
CA THR A 67 6.46 -7.50 0.05
C THR A 67 7.22 -7.45 1.36
N VAL A 68 7.49 -8.60 1.96
CA VAL A 68 8.30 -8.68 3.20
C VAL A 68 9.70 -8.10 3.00
N ARG A 69 10.35 -8.34 1.85
CA ARG A 69 11.66 -7.75 1.54
C ARG A 69 11.58 -6.23 1.45
N GLU A 70 10.57 -5.68 0.79
CA GLU A 70 10.37 -4.24 0.68
C GLU A 70 10.11 -3.59 2.05
N VAL A 71 9.33 -4.24 2.91
CA VAL A 71 9.09 -3.77 4.27
C VAL A 71 10.38 -3.79 5.10
N ARG A 72 11.14 -4.88 5.05
CA ARG A 72 12.43 -4.96 5.75
C ARG A 72 13.41 -3.90 5.26
N LYS A 73 13.50 -3.69 3.95
CA LYS A 73 14.32 -2.62 3.37
C LYS A 73 13.91 -1.25 3.92
N ALA A 74 12.62 -0.95 3.97
CA ALA A 74 12.13 0.30 4.53
C ALA A 74 12.54 0.49 6.00
N ILE A 75 12.49 -0.57 6.80
CA ILE A 75 12.81 -0.53 8.22
C ILE A 75 14.33 -0.51 8.45
N ASP A 76 15.07 -1.44 7.84
CA ASP A 76 16.46 -1.70 8.18
C ASP A 76 17.42 -0.74 7.45
N GLU A 77 17.14 -0.40 6.20
CA GLU A 77 18.00 0.45 5.36
C GLU A 77 17.54 1.91 5.37
N ASP A 78 16.24 2.15 5.17
CA ASP A 78 15.68 3.50 5.04
C ASP A 78 15.22 4.09 6.38
N GLN A 79 15.37 3.33 7.47
CA GLN A 79 15.06 3.75 8.84
C GLN A 79 13.64 4.28 9.03
N ALA A 80 12.66 3.64 8.38
CA ALA A 80 11.25 3.99 8.53
C ALA A 80 10.77 3.73 9.97
N ASP A 81 10.08 4.71 10.54
CA ASP A 81 9.41 4.60 11.86
C ASP A 81 8.07 3.84 11.76
N GLY A 82 7.55 3.65 10.56
CA GLY A 82 6.35 2.89 10.28
C GLY A 82 6.20 2.57 8.80
N VAL A 83 5.46 1.52 8.49
CA VAL A 83 5.16 1.13 7.10
C VAL A 83 3.67 0.96 6.92
N VAL A 84 3.12 1.50 5.84
CA VAL A 84 1.74 1.28 5.42
C VAL A 84 1.75 0.51 4.10
N ILE A 85 1.14 -0.66 4.08
CA ILE A 85 0.99 -1.49 2.89
C ILE A 85 -0.43 -1.27 2.34
N VAL A 86 -0.54 -0.74 1.13
CA VAL A 86 -1.81 -0.57 0.42
C VAL A 86 -1.95 -1.68 -0.60
N MET A 87 -2.98 -2.50 -0.46
CA MET A 87 -3.19 -3.68 -1.27
C MET A 87 -4.67 -3.93 -1.57
N GLY A 88 -4.95 -4.86 -2.48
CA GLY A 88 -6.30 -5.38 -2.70
C GLY A 88 -6.84 -6.14 -1.48
N THR A 89 -8.15 -6.20 -1.35
CA THR A 89 -8.82 -6.76 -0.15
C THR A 89 -9.12 -8.24 -0.24
N ASP A 90 -8.96 -8.87 -1.40
CA ASP A 90 -9.40 -10.27 -1.62
C ASP A 90 -8.65 -11.30 -0.77
N CYS A 91 -7.36 -11.06 -0.47
CA CYS A 91 -6.52 -11.95 0.34
C CYS A 91 -5.78 -11.19 1.46
N MET A 92 -6.34 -10.06 1.88
CA MET A 92 -5.70 -9.19 2.87
C MET A 92 -5.50 -9.89 4.22
N GLU A 93 -6.44 -10.70 4.66
CA GLU A 93 -6.35 -11.42 5.93
C GLU A 93 -5.18 -12.40 5.95
N GLU A 94 -5.06 -13.21 4.89
CA GLU A 94 -3.98 -14.19 4.76
C GLU A 94 -2.62 -13.52 4.60
N ALA A 95 -2.57 -12.44 3.80
CA ALA A 95 -1.34 -11.67 3.62
C ALA A 95 -0.91 -10.99 4.92
N ALA A 96 -1.83 -10.35 5.63
CA ALA A 96 -1.53 -9.69 6.91
C ALA A 96 -1.02 -10.69 7.96
N PHE A 97 -1.61 -11.89 8.04
CA PHE A 97 -1.13 -12.95 8.92
C PHE A 97 0.29 -13.40 8.53
N ALA A 98 0.56 -13.55 7.23
CA ALA A 98 1.90 -13.89 6.76
C ALA A 98 2.93 -12.80 7.09
N PHE A 99 2.57 -11.52 6.93
CA PHE A 99 3.45 -10.40 7.29
C PHE A 99 3.74 -10.38 8.78
N GLU A 100 2.74 -10.55 9.64
CA GLU A 100 2.92 -10.64 11.09
C GLU A 100 3.91 -11.75 11.45
N THR A 101 3.75 -12.92 10.84
CA THR A 101 4.59 -14.10 11.11
C THR A 101 6.02 -13.92 10.63
N LEU A 102 6.22 -13.30 9.45
CA LEU A 102 7.52 -13.24 8.79
C LEU A 102 8.35 -12.01 9.18
N LEU A 103 7.71 -10.87 9.49
CA LEU A 103 8.43 -9.63 9.77
C LEU A 103 9.07 -9.62 11.15
N GLN A 104 8.35 -10.01 12.20
CA GLN A 104 8.84 -10.04 13.58
C GLN A 104 9.58 -8.74 13.96
N THR A 105 8.90 -7.61 13.84
CA THR A 105 9.45 -6.28 14.06
C THR A 105 8.61 -5.50 15.07
N ASP A 106 9.26 -4.61 15.84
CA ASP A 106 8.58 -3.66 16.73
C ASP A 106 8.12 -2.39 15.98
N VAL A 107 8.55 -2.20 14.73
CA VAL A 107 8.10 -1.09 13.90
C VAL A 107 6.66 -1.36 13.43
N PRO A 108 5.74 -0.40 13.62
CA PRO A 108 4.36 -0.57 13.18
C PRO A 108 4.26 -0.83 11.67
N VAL A 109 3.59 -1.91 11.30
CA VAL A 109 3.26 -2.22 9.90
C VAL A 109 1.74 -2.33 9.78
N VAL A 110 1.15 -1.41 9.04
CA VAL A 110 -0.30 -1.32 8.83
C VAL A 110 -0.63 -1.83 7.44
N VAL A 111 -1.59 -2.75 7.36
CA VAL A 111 -2.13 -3.23 6.08
C VAL A 111 -3.49 -2.59 5.86
N THR A 112 -3.69 -1.98 4.72
CA THR A 112 -4.94 -1.32 4.37
C THR A 112 -5.29 -1.51 2.90
N GLY A 113 -6.53 -1.26 2.57
CA GLY A 113 -7.05 -1.30 1.21
C GLY A 113 -8.35 -0.52 1.11
N ALA A 114 -8.89 -0.40 -0.08
CA ALA A 114 -10.11 0.32 -0.33
C ALA A 114 -11.14 -0.56 -1.03
N MET A 115 -12.39 -0.46 -0.59
CA MET A 115 -13.54 -1.10 -1.24
C MET A 115 -14.13 -0.24 -2.37
N ARG A 116 -13.73 1.03 -2.46
CA ARG A 116 -14.19 2.00 -3.45
C ARG A 116 -13.02 2.63 -4.18
N VAL A 117 -13.25 3.01 -5.43
CA VAL A 117 -12.28 3.80 -6.20
C VAL A 117 -12.08 5.19 -5.57
N ALA A 118 -10.89 5.76 -5.71
CA ALA A 118 -10.52 7.02 -5.07
C ALA A 118 -11.47 8.20 -5.43
N THR A 119 -12.06 8.18 -6.62
CA THR A 119 -13.02 9.20 -7.11
C THR A 119 -14.45 8.98 -6.66
N ALA A 120 -14.76 7.87 -5.99
CA ALA A 120 -16.11 7.60 -5.50
C ALA A 120 -16.44 8.48 -4.28
N ARG A 121 -17.70 8.91 -4.20
CA ARG A 121 -18.18 9.67 -3.04
C ARG A 121 -18.05 8.85 -1.76
N GLY A 122 -17.37 9.38 -0.77
CA GLY A 122 -17.10 8.72 0.52
C GLY A 122 -16.02 7.62 0.43
N ALA A 123 -15.14 7.74 -0.55
CA ALA A 123 -13.94 6.91 -0.61
C ALA A 123 -12.92 7.35 0.43
#